data_24dc14d199625588c38e4b8c8a4e4fe6
#
_entry.id   24dc14d199625588c38e4b8c8a4e4fe6
#
_cell.length_a   1.000
_cell.length_b   1.000
_cell.length_c   1.000
_cell.angle_alpha   90.00
_cell.angle_beta   90.00
_cell.angle_gamma   90.00
#
_symmetry.space_group_name_H-M   'P 1'
#
loop_
_entity.id
_entity.type
_entity.pdbx_description
1 polymer ?
#
loop_
_entity_poly.entity_id
_entity_poly.type
_entity_poly.pdbx_seq_one_letter_code
_entity_poly.pdbx_strand_id
1 'polypeptide(L)'
;MKNSINYLNDKIKNYTQTQSNTVLIAYHALKKIPGGLTVLSRVISRVAPYFRTVDPVITKLEVGLCQASMAKCRAVENHIGTVHVIAICNGLEFVMGVAVEASIPSHLRWLPKGMHVDYVSKANSDIQLIAKINDDWNVGDMQVEVIAKRNDGQPVVKGYITLWVTEKK
;
A
#
# COMPACT_ATOMS: atom_id res chain seq x y z
N MET A 1 -30.94 -3.01 -13.29
CA MET A 1 -31.22 -3.39 -11.90
C MET A 1 -30.11 -4.20 -11.21
N LYS A 2 -29.53 -5.27 -11.80
CA LYS A 2 -28.43 -6.05 -11.18
C LYS A 2 -27.18 -5.20 -10.81
N ASN A 3 -26.78 -4.24 -11.66
CA ASN A 3 -25.62 -3.40 -11.40
C ASN A 3 -25.79 -2.43 -10.21
N SER A 4 -27.03 -1.95 -9.97
CA SER A 4 -27.30 -1.03 -8.85
C SER A 4 -27.30 -1.75 -7.50
N ILE A 5 -27.75 -3.01 -7.46
CA ILE A 5 -27.78 -3.83 -6.25
C ILE A 5 -26.34 -4.21 -5.86
N ASN A 6 -25.52 -4.61 -6.83
CA ASN A 6 -24.11 -4.92 -6.58
C ASN A 6 -23.35 -3.68 -6.07
N TYR A 7 -23.55 -2.52 -6.68
CA TYR A 7 -22.96 -1.26 -6.22
C TYR A 7 -23.37 -0.89 -4.79
N LEU A 8 -24.64 -1.09 -4.42
CA LEU A 8 -25.12 -0.84 -3.05
C LEU A 8 -24.53 -1.84 -2.04
N ASN A 9 -24.46 -3.13 -2.41
CA ASN A 9 -23.85 -4.17 -1.57
C ASN A 9 -22.37 -3.90 -1.33
N ASP A 10 -21.63 -3.49 -2.37
CA ASP A 10 -20.22 -3.11 -2.26
C ASP A 10 -20.02 -1.87 -1.37
N LYS A 11 -20.91 -0.87 -1.49
CA LYS A 11 -20.89 0.31 -0.60
C LYS A 11 -21.18 -0.07 0.85
N ILE A 12 -22.14 -0.93 1.11
CA ILE A 12 -22.49 -1.39 2.47
C ILE A 12 -21.33 -2.20 3.03
N LYS A 13 -20.75 -3.14 2.26
CA LYS A 13 -19.60 -3.95 2.65
C LYS A 13 -18.40 -3.06 2.99
N ASN A 14 -18.08 -2.10 2.13
CA ASN A 14 -16.99 -1.14 2.36
C ASN A 14 -17.26 -0.25 3.58
N TYR A 15 -18.48 0.21 3.79
CA TYR A 15 -18.84 1.01 4.96
C TYR A 15 -18.71 0.21 6.26
N THR A 16 -19.18 -1.03 6.30
CA THR A 16 -19.09 -1.91 7.46
C THR A 16 -17.62 -2.25 7.76
N GLN A 17 -16.82 -2.54 6.74
CA GLN A 17 -15.39 -2.83 6.87
C GLN A 17 -14.61 -1.61 7.37
N THR A 18 -14.94 -0.41 6.88
CA THR A 18 -14.35 0.84 7.35
C THR A 18 -14.63 1.10 8.83
N GLN A 19 -15.84 0.79 9.31
CA GLN A 19 -16.25 0.98 10.70
C GLN A 19 -15.57 0.00 11.68
N SER A 20 -15.17 -1.19 11.21
CA SER A 20 -14.56 -2.23 12.04
C SER A 20 -13.03 -2.32 11.91
N ASN A 21 -12.45 -1.72 10.87
CA ASN A 21 -11.02 -1.82 10.60
C ASN A 21 -10.23 -0.70 11.30
N THR A 22 -9.35 -1.08 12.24
CA THR A 22 -8.59 -0.13 13.07
C THR A 22 -7.66 0.77 12.25
N VAL A 23 -7.09 0.27 11.15
CA VAL A 23 -6.19 1.06 10.27
C VAL A 23 -6.98 2.13 9.54
N LEU A 24 -8.16 1.80 9.01
CA LEU A 24 -9.05 2.77 8.35
C LEU A 24 -9.61 3.80 9.33
N ILE A 25 -10.01 3.37 10.54
CA ILE A 25 -10.45 4.29 11.60
C ILE A 25 -9.35 5.30 11.94
N ALA A 26 -8.13 4.82 12.19
CA ALA A 26 -6.98 5.68 12.47
C ALA A 26 -6.67 6.64 11.32
N TYR A 27 -6.70 6.15 10.07
CA TYR A 27 -6.52 6.99 8.90
C TYR A 27 -7.58 8.09 8.81
N HIS A 28 -8.88 7.76 8.96
CA HIS A 28 -9.95 8.74 8.88
C HIS A 28 -9.92 9.78 10.00
N ALA A 29 -9.45 9.43 11.18
CA ALA A 29 -9.24 10.37 12.29
C ALA A 29 -8.05 11.29 12.00
N LEU A 30 -6.89 10.71 11.65
CA LEU A 30 -5.64 11.44 11.53
C LEU A 30 -5.52 12.27 10.26
N LYS A 31 -6.18 11.90 9.15
CA LYS A 31 -6.16 12.71 7.91
C LYS A 31 -6.77 14.11 8.07
N LYS A 32 -7.54 14.34 9.13
CA LYS A 32 -8.14 15.66 9.44
C LYS A 32 -7.19 16.58 10.19
N ILE A 33 -6.05 16.07 10.66
CA ILE A 33 -5.09 16.79 11.49
C ILE A 33 -3.83 17.07 10.66
N PRO A 34 -3.31 18.30 10.63
CA PRO A 34 -2.04 18.61 9.98
C PRO A 34 -0.93 17.69 10.49
N GLY A 35 -0.19 17.02 9.58
CA GLY A 35 0.84 16.05 9.94
C GLY A 35 0.33 14.67 10.43
N GLY A 36 -0.97 14.48 10.58
CA GLY A 36 -1.55 13.26 11.13
C GLY A 36 -1.22 12.00 10.31
N LEU A 37 -1.19 12.10 8.96
CA LEU A 37 -0.80 10.96 8.11
C LEU A 37 0.68 10.60 8.24
N THR A 38 1.55 11.59 8.49
CA THR A 38 2.97 11.33 8.82
C THR A 38 3.08 10.56 10.15
N VAL A 39 2.30 10.96 11.15
CA VAL A 39 2.26 10.25 12.44
C VAL A 39 1.77 8.82 12.25
N LEU A 40 0.68 8.60 11.50
CA LEU A 40 0.14 7.27 11.19
C LEU A 40 1.20 6.39 10.51
N SER A 41 1.84 6.90 9.47
CA SER A 41 2.88 6.16 8.72
C SER A 41 4.05 5.76 9.61
N ARG A 42 4.50 6.66 10.49
CA ARG A 42 5.57 6.38 11.46
C ARG A 42 5.18 5.38 12.53
N VAL A 43 3.91 5.38 12.96
CA VAL A 43 3.39 4.36 13.90
C VAL A 43 3.40 2.98 13.23
N ILE A 44 2.92 2.87 11.99
CA ILE A 44 2.96 1.62 11.21
C ILE A 44 4.42 1.16 11.01
N SER A 45 5.31 2.07 10.64
CA SER A 45 6.74 1.76 10.47
C SER A 45 7.48 1.42 11.78
N ARG A 46 6.88 1.67 12.96
CA ARG A 46 7.41 1.16 14.23
C ARG A 46 7.09 -0.32 14.45
N VAL A 47 5.95 -0.78 13.95
CA VAL A 47 5.56 -2.20 14.02
C VAL A 47 6.42 -3.04 13.06
N ALA A 48 6.74 -2.50 11.88
CA ALA A 48 7.65 -3.10 10.91
C ALA A 48 8.85 -2.16 10.65
N PRO A 49 9.92 -2.24 11.49
CA PRO A 49 10.94 -1.19 11.58
C PRO A 49 11.73 -0.94 10.30
N TYR A 50 11.83 -1.92 9.41
CA TYR A 50 12.57 -1.79 8.16
C TYR A 50 11.99 -0.73 7.22
N PHE A 51 10.68 -0.49 7.27
CA PHE A 51 10.04 0.59 6.49
C PHE A 51 10.52 2.00 6.87
N ARG A 52 11.06 2.18 8.07
CA ARG A 52 11.65 3.47 8.50
C ARG A 52 12.87 3.87 7.68
N THR A 53 13.52 2.93 7.01
CA THR A 53 14.69 3.20 6.17
C THR A 53 14.35 4.04 4.93
N VAL A 54 13.08 4.05 4.50
CA VAL A 54 12.58 4.81 3.35
C VAL A 54 11.54 5.87 3.73
N ASP A 55 11.11 5.92 5.01
CA ASP A 55 10.17 6.87 5.64
C ASP A 55 8.95 7.21 4.75
N PRO A 56 8.15 6.22 4.31
CA PRO A 56 7.02 6.45 3.42
C PRO A 56 5.90 7.15 4.18
N VAL A 57 5.22 8.10 3.53
CA VAL A 57 4.08 8.84 4.11
C VAL A 57 2.81 8.52 3.33
N ILE A 58 1.83 7.90 3.99
CA ILE A 58 0.52 7.61 3.41
C ILE A 58 -0.14 8.91 2.95
N THR A 59 -0.60 8.93 1.70
CA THR A 59 -1.34 10.07 1.11
C THR A 59 -2.82 9.73 0.88
N LYS A 60 -3.13 8.44 0.61
CA LYS A 60 -4.49 7.96 0.42
C LYS A 60 -4.61 6.52 0.92
N LEU A 61 -5.71 6.21 1.61
CA LEU A 61 -6.07 4.86 2.03
C LEU A 61 -7.58 4.64 1.89
N GLU A 62 -7.92 3.58 1.18
CA GLU A 62 -9.28 3.08 0.99
C GLU A 62 -9.24 1.55 1.01
N VAL A 63 -10.39 0.90 1.13
CA VAL A 63 -10.47 -0.56 0.94
C VAL A 63 -9.96 -0.89 -0.46
N GLY A 64 -8.98 -1.78 -0.55
CA GLY A 64 -8.34 -2.19 -1.81
C GLY A 64 -7.29 -1.23 -2.37
N LEU A 65 -7.01 -0.09 -1.71
CA LEU A 65 -6.07 0.91 -2.25
C LEU A 65 -5.26 1.58 -1.14
N CYS A 66 -3.94 1.58 -1.28
CA CYS A 66 -3.06 2.47 -0.52
C CYS A 66 -2.14 3.25 -1.46
N GLN A 67 -1.96 4.53 -1.17
CA GLN A 67 -0.96 5.38 -1.81
C GLN A 67 -0.10 6.04 -0.74
N ALA A 68 1.19 6.18 -1.03
CA ALA A 68 2.14 6.89 -0.18
C ALA A 68 3.15 7.68 -1.03
N SER A 69 3.79 8.66 -0.43
CA SER A 69 4.95 9.35 -0.99
C SER A 69 6.22 8.90 -0.29
N MET A 70 7.32 8.81 -1.03
CA MET A 70 8.66 8.58 -0.54
C MET A 70 9.60 9.64 -1.12
N ALA A 71 10.25 10.41 -0.24
CA ALA A 71 11.14 11.49 -0.66
C ALA A 71 12.42 10.92 -1.27
N LYS A 72 12.87 11.53 -2.38
CA LYS A 72 14.21 11.33 -2.89
C LYS A 72 15.22 12.05 -2.01
N CYS A 73 16.05 11.31 -1.32
CA CYS A 73 17.11 11.85 -0.47
C CYS A 73 18.37 10.97 -0.54
N ARG A 74 19.48 11.47 -0.04
CA ARG A 74 20.78 10.77 -0.09
C ARG A 74 20.73 9.35 0.48
N ALA A 75 19.93 9.12 1.50
CA ALA A 75 19.82 7.82 2.17
C ALA A 75 19.21 6.71 1.28
N VAL A 76 18.41 7.08 0.27
CA VAL A 76 17.73 6.16 -0.64
C VAL A 76 18.29 6.21 -2.07
N GLU A 77 19.33 7.00 -2.33
CA GLU A 77 19.95 7.13 -3.66
C GLU A 77 20.95 6.01 -3.95
N ASN A 78 21.04 5.66 -5.23
CA ASN A 78 22.09 4.84 -5.79
C ASN A 78 23.30 5.70 -6.27
N HIS A 79 24.34 5.05 -6.82
CA HIS A 79 25.56 5.70 -7.28
C HIS A 79 25.39 6.68 -8.45
N ILE A 80 24.26 6.64 -9.18
CA ILE A 80 23.95 7.57 -10.28
C ILE A 80 22.98 8.70 -9.86
N GLY A 81 22.70 8.84 -8.56
CA GLY A 81 21.87 9.92 -8.01
C GLY A 81 20.37 9.76 -8.27
N THR A 82 19.90 8.55 -8.57
CA THR A 82 18.46 8.22 -8.63
C THR A 82 18.06 7.41 -7.40
N VAL A 83 16.76 7.36 -7.09
CA VAL A 83 16.28 6.51 -6.01
C VAL A 83 16.62 5.06 -6.33
N HIS A 84 17.24 4.37 -5.36
CA HIS A 84 17.60 2.97 -5.51
C HIS A 84 16.35 2.11 -5.60
N VAL A 85 16.29 1.20 -6.56
CA VAL A 85 15.09 0.39 -6.79
C VAL A 85 14.71 -0.47 -5.58
N ILE A 86 15.67 -0.96 -4.79
CA ILE A 86 15.39 -1.73 -3.57
C ILE A 86 14.70 -0.85 -2.51
N ALA A 87 15.04 0.45 -2.43
CA ALA A 87 14.30 1.39 -1.60
C ALA A 87 12.85 1.56 -2.08
N ILE A 88 12.65 1.59 -3.41
CA ILE A 88 11.30 1.60 -4.00
C ILE A 88 10.55 0.30 -3.66
N CYS A 89 11.18 -0.87 -3.79
CA CYS A 89 10.58 -2.16 -3.43
C CYS A 89 10.13 -2.20 -1.96
N ASN A 90 10.97 -1.68 -1.04
CA ASN A 90 10.60 -1.55 0.37
C ASN A 90 9.36 -0.66 0.55
N GLY A 91 9.30 0.48 -0.14
CA GLY A 91 8.12 1.36 -0.13
C GLY A 91 6.88 0.72 -0.76
N LEU A 92 7.03 -0.08 -1.82
CA LEU A 92 5.93 -0.83 -2.45
C LEU A 92 5.38 -1.92 -1.51
N GLU A 93 6.25 -2.61 -0.76
CA GLU A 93 5.83 -3.57 0.27
C GLU A 93 5.06 -2.86 1.41
N PHE A 94 5.49 -1.66 1.82
CA PHE A 94 4.77 -0.86 2.80
C PHE A 94 3.34 -0.55 2.35
N VAL A 95 3.14 0.02 1.15
CA VAL A 95 1.78 0.36 0.67
C VAL A 95 0.94 -0.88 0.41
N MET A 96 1.55 -2.00 -0.02
CA MET A 96 0.87 -3.28 -0.16
C MET A 96 0.37 -3.77 1.21
N GLY A 97 1.24 -3.83 2.22
CA GLY A 97 0.87 -4.28 3.56
C GLY A 97 -0.25 -3.43 4.17
N VAL A 98 -0.18 -2.10 4.04
CA VAL A 98 -1.22 -1.19 4.53
C VAL A 98 -2.54 -1.38 3.77
N ALA A 99 -2.52 -1.56 2.44
CA ALA A 99 -3.71 -1.84 1.64
C ALA A 99 -4.37 -3.15 2.06
N VAL A 100 -3.55 -4.18 2.30
CA VAL A 100 -4.03 -5.51 2.75
C VAL A 100 -4.64 -5.43 4.13
N GLU A 101 -3.96 -4.83 5.12
CA GLU A 101 -4.50 -4.66 6.47
C GLU A 101 -5.81 -3.87 6.50
N ALA A 102 -5.96 -2.87 5.62
CA ALA A 102 -7.18 -2.10 5.48
C ALA A 102 -8.33 -2.86 4.81
N SER A 103 -8.07 -4.02 4.20
CA SER A 103 -9.00 -4.67 3.26
C SER A 103 -9.31 -6.12 3.58
N ILE A 104 -8.41 -6.83 4.27
CA ILE A 104 -8.53 -8.26 4.50
C ILE A 104 -9.73 -8.59 5.41
N PRO A 105 -10.56 -9.60 5.08
CA PRO A 105 -11.60 -10.11 5.96
C PRO A 105 -11.02 -10.58 7.31
N SER A 106 -11.77 -10.36 8.40
CA SER A 106 -11.30 -10.62 9.77
C SER A 106 -10.95 -12.07 10.07
N HIS A 107 -11.52 -13.03 9.33
CA HIS A 107 -11.25 -14.46 9.45
C HIS A 107 -10.01 -14.94 8.68
N LEU A 108 -9.42 -14.06 7.84
CA LEU A 108 -8.22 -14.37 7.06
C LEU A 108 -6.97 -13.71 7.67
N ARG A 109 -5.82 -14.30 7.37
CA ARG A 109 -4.48 -13.76 7.61
C ARG A 109 -3.62 -13.92 6.37
N TRP A 110 -2.56 -13.18 6.26
CA TRP A 110 -1.69 -13.15 5.10
C TRP A 110 -0.21 -13.10 5.48
N LEU A 111 0.63 -13.55 4.55
CA LEU A 111 2.09 -13.35 4.58
C LEU A 111 2.56 -13.01 3.16
N PRO A 112 3.55 -12.12 2.98
CA PRO A 112 4.17 -11.93 1.68
C PRO A 112 4.91 -13.21 1.29
N LYS A 113 4.75 -13.64 0.02
CA LYS A 113 5.36 -14.85 -0.54
C LYS A 113 6.44 -14.53 -1.56
N GLY A 114 6.29 -13.42 -2.27
CA GLY A 114 7.24 -12.99 -3.28
C GLY A 114 6.85 -11.67 -3.93
N MET A 115 7.81 -11.03 -4.59
CA MET A 115 7.63 -9.79 -5.34
C MET A 115 8.20 -9.98 -6.74
N HIS A 116 7.41 -9.60 -7.75
CA HIS A 116 7.85 -9.51 -9.14
C HIS A 116 7.63 -8.10 -9.64
N VAL A 117 8.71 -7.43 -10.03
CA VAL A 117 8.66 -6.04 -10.50
C VAL A 117 9.60 -5.80 -11.66
N ASP A 118 9.14 -4.99 -12.59
CA ASP A 118 9.90 -4.50 -13.73
C ASP A 118 10.35 -3.04 -13.49
N TYR A 119 11.60 -2.73 -13.82
CA TYR A 119 12.18 -1.39 -13.75
C TYR A 119 12.01 -0.72 -15.12
N VAL A 120 11.05 0.20 -15.22
CA VAL A 120 10.62 0.72 -16.52
C VAL A 120 11.18 2.10 -16.87
N SER A 121 11.65 2.86 -15.89
CA SER A 121 12.34 4.13 -16.13
C SER A 121 13.18 4.59 -14.93
N LYS A 122 13.97 5.67 -15.09
CA LYS A 122 14.82 6.25 -14.04
C LYS A 122 13.99 6.95 -12.96
N ALA A 123 14.31 6.71 -11.70
CA ALA A 123 13.66 7.27 -10.51
C ALA A 123 14.39 8.54 -10.02
N ASN A 124 14.26 9.67 -10.73
CA ASN A 124 15.02 10.90 -10.50
C ASN A 124 14.28 11.99 -9.70
N SER A 125 13.11 11.69 -9.16
CA SER A 125 12.33 12.58 -8.27
C SER A 125 11.83 11.82 -7.05
N ASP A 126 11.06 12.48 -6.19
CA ASP A 126 10.25 11.80 -5.20
C ASP A 126 9.36 10.75 -5.87
N ILE A 127 9.01 9.71 -5.11
CA ILE A 127 8.28 8.55 -5.62
C ILE A 127 6.89 8.49 -5.00
N GLN A 128 5.89 8.37 -5.86
CA GLN A 128 4.54 7.97 -5.48
C GLN A 128 4.44 6.45 -5.52
N LEU A 129 4.11 5.84 -4.40
CA LEU A 129 3.93 4.40 -4.22
C LEU A 129 2.44 4.09 -4.22
N ILE A 130 2.03 3.06 -4.94
CA ILE A 130 0.62 2.68 -5.09
C ILE A 130 0.52 1.16 -4.98
N ALA A 131 -0.39 0.68 -4.15
CA ALA A 131 -0.81 -0.72 -4.12
C ALA A 131 -2.31 -0.81 -4.33
N LYS A 132 -2.75 -1.74 -5.18
CA LYS A 132 -4.15 -1.95 -5.53
C LYS A 132 -4.50 -3.44 -5.49
N ILE A 133 -5.57 -3.76 -4.78
CA ILE A 133 -6.16 -5.10 -4.70
C ILE A 133 -7.30 -5.14 -5.70
N ASN A 134 -7.18 -5.98 -6.71
CA ASN A 134 -8.16 -6.09 -7.81
C ASN A 134 -9.04 -7.34 -7.67
N ASP A 135 -8.58 -8.33 -6.90
CA ASP A 135 -9.22 -9.64 -6.77
C ASP A 135 -10.03 -9.76 -5.49
N ASP A 136 -11.01 -10.67 -5.48
CA ASP A 136 -11.71 -11.08 -4.28
C ASP A 136 -10.80 -11.89 -3.35
N TRP A 137 -11.07 -11.81 -2.04
CA TRP A 137 -10.29 -12.53 -1.04
C TRP A 137 -10.57 -14.03 -1.06
N ASN A 138 -9.54 -14.82 -1.35
CA ASN A 138 -9.56 -16.28 -1.34
C ASN A 138 -8.34 -16.84 -0.60
N VAL A 139 -8.48 -18.03 -0.01
CA VAL A 139 -7.35 -18.77 0.55
C VAL A 139 -6.43 -19.25 -0.58
N GLY A 140 -5.13 -19.14 -0.39
CA GLY A 140 -4.11 -19.48 -1.38
C GLY A 140 -3.28 -18.28 -1.81
N ASP A 141 -2.72 -18.35 -3.01
CA ASP A 141 -1.92 -17.28 -3.59
C ASP A 141 -2.83 -16.16 -4.12
N MET A 142 -2.51 -14.93 -3.75
CA MET A 142 -3.22 -13.73 -4.18
C MET A 142 -2.20 -12.67 -4.60
N GLN A 143 -2.46 -11.97 -5.71
CA GLN A 143 -1.57 -10.93 -6.20
C GLN A 143 -2.13 -9.53 -5.88
N VAL A 144 -1.25 -8.66 -5.39
CA VAL A 144 -1.53 -7.23 -5.21
C VAL A 144 -0.72 -6.47 -6.23
N GLU A 145 -1.38 -5.70 -7.09
CA GLU A 145 -0.74 -4.83 -8.06
C GLU A 145 0.02 -3.70 -7.34
N VAL A 146 1.27 -3.46 -7.75
CA VAL A 146 2.09 -2.37 -7.20
C VAL A 146 2.71 -1.53 -8.32
N ILE A 147 2.68 -0.21 -8.14
CA ILE A 147 3.24 0.74 -9.08
C ILE A 147 3.96 1.85 -8.31
N ALA A 148 5.18 2.16 -8.72
CA ALA A 148 5.89 3.37 -8.30
C ALA A 148 5.98 4.36 -9.46
N LYS A 149 5.71 5.64 -9.19
CA LYS A 149 5.72 6.72 -10.18
C LYS A 149 6.57 7.89 -9.70
N ARG A 150 7.13 8.64 -10.64
CA ARG A 150 7.73 9.96 -10.41
C ARG A 150 6.64 11.02 -10.21
N ASN A 151 7.08 12.24 -9.80
CA ASN A 151 6.18 13.40 -9.65
C ASN A 151 5.49 13.83 -10.95
N ASP A 152 6.10 13.52 -12.11
CA ASP A 152 5.49 13.76 -13.44
C ASP A 152 4.47 12.68 -13.85
N GLY A 153 4.21 11.69 -13.00
CA GLY A 153 3.29 10.59 -13.24
C GLY A 153 3.89 9.41 -14.03
N GLN A 154 5.15 9.54 -14.52
CA GLN A 154 5.81 8.47 -15.26
C GLN A 154 6.10 7.26 -14.34
N PRO A 155 5.69 6.04 -14.68
CA PRO A 155 6.02 4.87 -13.91
C PRO A 155 7.53 4.58 -13.97
N VAL A 156 8.09 4.20 -12.81
CA VAL A 156 9.49 3.79 -12.65
C VAL A 156 9.63 2.31 -12.31
N VAL A 157 8.64 1.77 -11.58
CA VAL A 157 8.52 0.35 -11.25
C VAL A 157 7.07 -0.06 -11.38
N LYS A 158 6.82 -1.25 -11.94
CA LYS A 158 5.50 -1.89 -12.04
C LYS A 158 5.62 -3.37 -11.71
N GLY A 159 4.59 -3.95 -11.15
CA GLY A 159 4.55 -5.38 -10.90
C GLY A 159 3.49 -5.78 -9.90
N TYR A 160 3.74 -6.87 -9.19
CA TYR A 160 2.85 -7.39 -8.18
C TYR A 160 3.63 -8.01 -7.02
N ILE A 161 2.97 -8.06 -5.87
CA ILE A 161 3.44 -8.81 -4.69
C ILE A 161 2.46 -9.94 -4.46
N THR A 162 2.98 -11.17 -4.41
CA THR A 162 2.18 -12.36 -4.12
C THR A 162 2.07 -12.54 -2.62
N LEU A 163 0.86 -12.73 -2.14
CA LEU A 163 0.52 -13.06 -0.76
C LEU A 163 0.16 -14.53 -0.65
N TRP A 164 0.47 -15.13 0.48
CA TRP A 164 -0.11 -16.39 0.92
C TRP A 164 -1.21 -16.10 1.92
N VAL A 165 -2.46 -16.30 1.52
CA VAL A 165 -3.66 -16.06 2.34
C VAL A 165 -4.14 -17.35 2.97
N THR A 166 -4.42 -17.34 4.27
CA THR A 166 -4.92 -18.49 5.01
C THR A 166 -6.00 -18.10 6.00
N GLU A 167 -6.80 -19.04 6.46
CA GLU A 167 -7.74 -18.82 7.56
C GLU A 167 -6.99 -18.64 8.89
N LYS A 168 -7.55 -17.80 9.76
CA LYS A 168 -7.12 -17.73 11.16
C LYS A 168 -7.62 -18.99 11.88
N LYS A 169 -6.72 -19.61 12.63
CA LYS A 169 -7.09 -20.71 13.56
C LYS A 169 -7.76 -20.13 14.79
#